data_66c1d8d186989244aa13ba40516db967
#
_entry.id   66c1d8d186989244aa13ba40516db967
#
_cell.length_a   1.000
_cell.length_b   1.000
_cell.length_c   1.000
_cell.angle_alpha   90.00
_cell.angle_beta   90.00
_cell.angle_gamma   90.00
#
_symmetry.space_group_name_H-M   'P 1'
#
loop_
_entity.id
_entity.type
_entity.pdbx_description
1 polymer ?
#
loop_
_entity_poly.entity_id
_entity_poly.type
_entity_poly.pdbx_seq_one_letter_code
_entity_poly.pdbx_strand_id
1 'polypeptide(L)'
;MGIFFFSSFLLCPGKDKRFCFPYIIRIFLENMHVFFACFHLVRKKKYLYNKNNCSKGIGRWSFMKSEKQMSDTHFLGLILALVGGFLDAYTYICRGGVFANAQTGNIVLLGIQITSLNWGRALYYFMPVLSFIAGILICELIQTRFKWKESLHWRQLTVLLELFCLAAAGFLPLGKFDTAVNILVSFVCALQVEAFRKMNGNTYATTMCTGNLRSATQNLYLGFREKDRNRLIDSLQYYNVILFFIIGAATGALLTARFGGQSVWVCCLGLLAVFAAMFRK
;
A
#
# COMPACT_ATOMS: atom_id res chain seq x y z
N MET A 1 -22.89 17.80 -19.95
CA MET A 1 -23.59 17.63 -18.66
C MET A 1 -22.69 17.05 -17.58
N GLY A 2 -21.38 17.24 -17.65
CA GLY A 2 -20.35 16.67 -16.76
C GLY A 2 -19.53 17.68 -15.97
N ILE A 3 -19.75 18.98 -16.10
CA ILE A 3 -18.92 20.04 -15.50
C ILE A 3 -19.57 20.64 -14.23
N PHE A 4 -20.86 20.43 -14.01
CA PHE A 4 -21.58 21.02 -12.86
C PHE A 4 -21.48 20.22 -11.55
N PHE A 5 -20.95 18.99 -11.56
CA PHE A 5 -20.77 18.20 -10.33
C PHE A 5 -19.49 18.52 -9.54
N PHE A 6 -18.52 19.23 -10.16
CA PHE A 6 -17.23 19.51 -9.54
C PHE A 6 -17.22 20.76 -8.65
N SER A 7 -18.13 21.70 -8.84
CA SER A 7 -18.15 22.96 -8.09
C SER A 7 -18.93 22.89 -6.77
N SER A 8 -19.88 21.96 -6.64
CA SER A 8 -20.71 21.83 -5.42
C SER A 8 -20.01 21.08 -4.28
N PHE A 9 -18.89 20.42 -4.53
CA PHE A 9 -18.12 19.68 -3.52
C PHE A 9 -17.08 20.55 -2.78
N LEU A 10 -16.83 21.76 -3.27
CA LEU A 10 -15.80 22.68 -2.75
C LEU A 10 -16.31 23.70 -1.73
N LEU A 11 -17.61 23.78 -1.50
CA LEU A 11 -18.20 24.76 -0.60
C LEU A 11 -18.93 24.08 0.57
N CYS A 12 -18.19 23.76 1.63
CA CYS A 12 -18.76 23.57 2.95
C CYS A 12 -18.64 24.89 3.73
N PRO A 13 -19.73 25.60 4.03
CA PRO A 13 -19.67 26.77 4.88
C PRO A 13 -19.69 26.31 6.34
N GLY A 14 -18.53 26.25 6.97
CA GLY A 14 -18.44 25.95 8.39
C GLY A 14 -17.00 25.89 8.87
N LYS A 15 -16.57 26.92 9.59
CA LYS A 15 -15.24 27.06 10.21
C LYS A 15 -14.98 26.11 11.38
N ASP A 16 -15.80 25.08 11.61
CA ASP A 16 -15.65 24.23 12.79
C ASP A 16 -15.12 22.84 12.45
N LYS A 17 -13.77 22.78 12.32
CA LYS A 17 -13.01 21.54 12.13
C LYS A 17 -13.09 20.57 13.33
N ARG A 18 -13.74 20.97 14.42
CA ARG A 18 -13.81 20.22 15.69
C ARG A 18 -14.81 19.07 15.69
N PHE A 19 -15.78 19.05 14.79
CA PHE A 19 -16.86 18.07 14.79
C PHE A 19 -16.56 16.76 14.02
N CYS A 20 -15.58 16.74 13.11
CA CYS A 20 -15.24 15.53 12.35
C CYS A 20 -14.28 14.58 13.09
N PHE A 21 -13.49 15.09 14.02
CA PHE A 21 -12.47 14.33 14.76
C PHE A 21 -13.06 13.19 15.61
N PRO A 22 -14.11 13.39 16.42
CA PRO A 22 -14.69 12.30 17.22
C PRO A 22 -15.35 11.22 16.38
N TYR A 23 -15.95 11.60 15.23
CA TYR A 23 -16.65 10.67 14.36
C TYR A 23 -15.67 9.73 13.61
N ILE A 24 -14.58 10.27 13.13
CA ILE A 24 -13.53 9.48 12.45
C ILE A 24 -12.81 8.56 13.45
N ILE A 25 -12.52 9.06 14.65
CA ILE A 25 -11.96 8.23 15.74
C ILE A 25 -12.93 7.12 16.11
N ARG A 26 -14.22 7.41 16.18
CA ARG A 26 -15.25 6.41 16.50
C ARG A 26 -15.30 5.31 15.42
N ILE A 27 -15.30 5.68 14.12
CA ILE A 27 -15.24 4.72 13.01
C ILE A 27 -13.95 3.89 13.08
N PHE A 28 -12.82 4.52 13.40
CA PHE A 28 -11.55 3.83 13.53
C PHE A 28 -11.54 2.86 14.71
N LEU A 29 -12.03 3.28 15.88
CA LEU A 29 -12.11 2.44 17.07
C LEU A 29 -13.12 1.30 16.92
N GLU A 30 -14.28 1.54 16.29
CA GLU A 30 -15.25 0.51 15.96
C GLU A 30 -14.69 -0.52 14.97
N ASN A 31 -13.90 -0.08 13.98
CA ASN A 31 -13.20 -0.99 13.06
C ASN A 31 -11.99 -1.68 13.70
N MET A 32 -11.33 -1.07 14.71
CA MET A 32 -10.30 -1.74 15.50
C MET A 32 -10.85 -2.90 16.32
N HIS A 33 -12.06 -2.78 16.89
CA HIS A 33 -12.72 -3.91 17.56
C HIS A 33 -13.02 -5.06 16.59
N VAL A 34 -13.46 -4.76 15.37
CA VAL A 34 -13.64 -5.76 14.31
C VAL A 34 -12.30 -6.41 13.93
N PHE A 35 -11.23 -5.62 13.90
CA PHE A 35 -9.87 -6.11 13.66
C PHE A 35 -9.41 -7.10 14.72
N PHE A 36 -9.56 -6.78 16.01
CA PHE A 36 -9.23 -7.70 17.10
C PHE A 36 -10.16 -8.90 17.16
N ALA A 37 -11.44 -8.74 16.85
CA ALA A 37 -12.40 -9.85 16.76
C ALA A 37 -12.06 -10.81 15.60
N CYS A 38 -11.69 -10.29 14.42
CA CYS A 38 -11.19 -11.09 13.31
C CYS A 38 -9.90 -11.83 13.68
N PHE A 39 -8.97 -11.16 14.36
CA PHE A 39 -7.73 -11.79 14.84
C PHE A 39 -8.00 -12.95 15.79
N HIS A 40 -8.95 -12.80 16.70
CA HIS A 40 -9.35 -13.84 17.67
C HIS A 40 -10.10 -15.02 17.01
N LEU A 41 -10.96 -14.74 16.04
CA LEU A 41 -11.70 -15.74 15.25
C LEU A 41 -10.76 -16.59 14.38
N VAL A 42 -9.76 -15.96 13.76
CA VAL A 42 -8.75 -16.63 12.95
C VAL A 42 -7.90 -17.58 13.79
N ARG A 43 -7.49 -17.15 14.98
CA ARG A 43 -6.72 -17.98 15.91
C ARG A 43 -7.51 -19.24 16.33
N LYS A 44 -8.84 -19.10 16.56
CA LYS A 44 -9.72 -20.21 16.96
C LYS A 44 -9.98 -21.21 15.82
N LYS A 45 -10.13 -20.72 14.58
CA LYS A 45 -10.40 -21.58 13.40
C LYS A 45 -9.17 -22.41 12.99
N LYS A 46 -7.96 -21.86 13.14
CA LYS A 46 -6.71 -22.56 12.83
C LYS A 46 -6.38 -23.67 13.83
N TYR A 47 -6.76 -23.50 15.09
CA TYR A 47 -6.58 -24.53 16.13
C TYR A 47 -7.43 -25.79 15.88
N LEU A 48 -8.63 -25.62 15.31
CA LEU A 48 -9.53 -26.73 14.96
C LEU A 48 -9.10 -27.46 13.68
N TYR A 49 -8.49 -26.76 12.71
CA TYR A 49 -8.03 -27.36 11.46
C TYR A 49 -6.81 -28.29 11.66
N ASN A 50 -5.90 -27.94 12.53
CA ASN A 50 -4.66 -28.70 12.76
C ASN A 50 -4.90 -30.01 13.54
N LYS A 51 -5.99 -30.12 14.28
CA LYS A 51 -6.32 -31.33 15.05
C LYS A 51 -6.81 -32.50 14.19
N ASN A 52 -7.31 -32.21 12.98
CA ASN A 52 -7.92 -33.22 12.09
C ASN A 52 -6.95 -33.80 11.04
N ASN A 53 -5.74 -33.24 10.88
CA ASN A 53 -4.79 -33.67 9.84
C ASN A 53 -3.56 -34.46 10.34
N CYS A 54 -3.52 -34.83 11.62
CA CYS A 54 -2.37 -35.53 12.21
C CYS A 54 -2.41 -37.05 12.03
N SER A 55 -3.33 -37.62 11.24
CA SER A 55 -3.52 -39.07 11.14
C SER A 55 -3.48 -39.66 9.73
N LYS A 56 -2.67 -39.15 8.81
CA LYS A 56 -2.35 -39.90 7.57
C LYS A 56 -0.90 -39.73 7.19
N GLY A 57 -0.16 -40.81 7.44
CA GLY A 57 1.28 -40.91 7.18
C GLY A 57 1.64 -41.16 5.73
N ILE A 58 2.85 -40.81 5.46
CA ILE A 58 3.85 -41.40 4.55
C ILE A 58 3.45 -41.66 3.10
N GLY A 59 4.12 -40.93 2.21
CA GLY A 59 4.42 -41.41 0.87
C GLY A 59 3.72 -40.66 -0.27
N ARG A 60 4.35 -39.60 -0.76
CA ARG A 60 4.54 -39.35 -2.19
C ARG A 60 5.13 -37.95 -2.39
N TRP A 61 6.37 -37.86 -2.82
CA TRP A 61 6.91 -36.64 -3.44
C TRP A 61 6.20 -36.46 -4.79
N SER A 62 4.98 -35.98 -4.78
CA SER A 62 4.31 -35.46 -5.95
C SER A 62 4.55 -33.97 -5.99
N PHE A 63 5.01 -33.47 -7.12
CA PHE A 63 5.06 -32.06 -7.50
C PHE A 63 3.92 -31.29 -6.84
N MET A 64 4.22 -30.56 -5.77
CA MET A 64 3.28 -29.64 -5.17
C MET A 64 3.05 -28.51 -6.16
N LYS A 65 1.96 -28.61 -6.89
CA LYS A 65 1.35 -27.50 -7.61
C LYS A 65 1.21 -26.40 -6.56
N SER A 66 1.99 -25.34 -6.66
CA SER A 66 1.94 -24.19 -5.75
C SER A 66 0.49 -23.73 -5.69
N GLU A 67 -0.19 -23.98 -4.57
CA GLU A 67 -1.54 -23.43 -4.37
C GLU A 67 -1.40 -21.90 -4.48
N LYS A 68 -2.18 -21.33 -5.38
CA LYS A 68 -2.16 -19.90 -5.68
C LYS A 68 -2.58 -19.17 -4.40
N GLN A 69 -1.62 -18.60 -3.67
CA GLN A 69 -1.93 -17.87 -2.45
C GLN A 69 -2.77 -16.64 -2.81
N MET A 70 -3.83 -16.37 -2.05
CA MET A 70 -4.66 -15.16 -2.24
C MET A 70 -3.84 -13.87 -2.19
N SER A 71 -2.72 -13.87 -1.48
CA SER A 71 -1.77 -12.76 -1.44
C SER A 71 -1.10 -12.43 -2.79
N ASP A 72 -1.18 -13.35 -3.76
CA ASP A 72 -0.63 -13.16 -5.11
C ASP A 72 -1.74 -12.85 -6.15
N THR A 73 -2.95 -12.50 -5.71
CA THR A 73 -4.06 -12.21 -6.62
C THR A 73 -3.97 -10.78 -7.16
N HIS A 74 -4.41 -10.62 -8.42
CA HIS A 74 -4.48 -9.31 -9.07
C HIS A 74 -5.34 -8.31 -8.29
N PHE A 75 -6.44 -8.77 -7.67
CA PHE A 75 -7.36 -7.95 -6.88
C PHE A 75 -6.65 -7.24 -5.71
N LEU A 76 -5.83 -7.97 -4.94
CA LEU A 76 -5.05 -7.36 -3.86
C LEU A 76 -4.07 -6.30 -4.37
N GLY A 77 -3.44 -6.58 -5.50
CA GLY A 77 -2.55 -5.62 -6.14
C GLY A 77 -3.25 -4.33 -6.58
N LEU A 78 -4.51 -4.40 -7.03
CA LEU A 78 -5.29 -3.20 -7.37
C LEU A 78 -5.60 -2.35 -6.14
N ILE A 79 -5.99 -2.97 -5.01
CA ILE A 79 -6.21 -2.23 -3.75
C ILE A 79 -4.91 -1.58 -3.27
N LEU A 80 -3.79 -2.30 -3.31
CA LEU A 80 -2.49 -1.76 -2.92
C LEU A 80 -2.02 -0.64 -3.84
N ALA A 81 -2.30 -0.72 -5.15
CA ALA A 81 -2.01 0.37 -6.09
C ALA A 81 -2.85 1.62 -5.79
N LEU A 82 -4.12 1.44 -5.43
CA LEU A 82 -4.99 2.54 -5.00
C LEU A 82 -4.45 3.20 -3.72
N VAL A 83 -4.04 2.41 -2.72
CA VAL A 83 -3.41 2.92 -1.50
C VAL A 83 -2.11 3.65 -1.82
N GLY A 84 -1.25 3.10 -2.70
CA GLY A 84 0.01 3.73 -3.11
C GLY A 84 -0.20 5.10 -3.77
N GLY A 85 -1.14 5.20 -4.71
CA GLY A 85 -1.49 6.47 -5.35
C GLY A 85 -2.05 7.50 -4.37
N PHE A 86 -2.92 7.05 -3.46
CA PHE A 86 -3.44 7.91 -2.39
C PHE A 86 -2.33 8.49 -1.52
N LEU A 87 -1.39 7.67 -1.07
CA LEU A 87 -0.28 8.08 -0.21
C LEU A 87 0.65 9.08 -0.89
N ASP A 88 0.91 8.92 -2.18
CA ASP A 88 1.69 9.90 -2.95
C ASP A 88 0.99 11.26 -3.04
N ALA A 89 -0.31 11.28 -3.36
CA ALA A 89 -1.09 12.51 -3.37
C ALA A 89 -1.18 13.15 -1.97
N TYR A 90 -1.38 12.35 -0.94
CA TYR A 90 -1.41 12.79 0.45
C TYR A 90 -0.11 13.48 0.87
N THR A 91 1.04 12.84 0.67
CA THR A 91 2.32 13.39 1.09
C THR A 91 2.69 14.63 0.26
N TYR A 92 2.38 14.63 -1.02
CA TYR A 92 2.63 15.78 -1.88
C TYR A 92 1.79 17.01 -1.50
N ILE A 93 0.50 16.84 -1.22
CA ILE A 93 -0.43 17.96 -0.99
C ILE A 93 -0.30 18.54 0.42
N CYS A 94 -0.21 17.70 1.45
CA CYS A 94 -0.28 18.18 2.83
C CYS A 94 0.95 17.92 3.70
N ARG A 95 2.00 17.27 3.16
CA ARG A 95 3.21 16.94 3.92
C ARG A 95 4.49 17.49 3.27
N GLY A 96 4.39 18.67 2.65
CA GLY A 96 5.57 19.43 2.18
C GLY A 96 6.10 19.05 0.80
N GLY A 97 5.27 18.50 -0.10
CA GLY A 97 5.61 18.30 -1.51
C GLY A 97 6.57 17.13 -1.77
N VAL A 98 6.53 16.10 -0.96
CA VAL A 98 7.33 14.87 -1.11
C VAL A 98 6.48 13.76 -1.71
N PHE A 99 7.00 13.04 -2.70
CA PHE A 99 6.42 11.79 -3.17
C PHE A 99 7.00 10.61 -2.37
N ALA A 100 6.26 10.13 -1.38
CA ALA A 100 6.78 9.09 -0.47
C ALA A 100 7.08 7.75 -1.15
N ASN A 101 6.36 7.38 -2.23
CA ASN A 101 6.62 6.20 -3.04
C ASN A 101 7.66 6.44 -4.13
N ALA A 102 7.69 7.65 -4.74
CA ALA A 102 8.51 7.94 -5.89
C ALA A 102 9.91 8.41 -5.47
N GLN A 103 10.74 7.48 -4.98
CA GLN A 103 12.09 7.81 -4.50
C GLN A 103 12.98 8.46 -5.57
N THR A 104 12.72 8.20 -6.85
CA THR A 104 13.41 8.91 -7.96
C THR A 104 13.23 10.42 -7.87
N GLY A 105 12.02 10.89 -7.55
CA GLY A 105 11.75 12.32 -7.33
C GLY A 105 12.54 12.87 -6.14
N ASN A 106 12.56 12.16 -5.03
CA ASN A 106 13.30 12.55 -3.84
C ASN A 106 14.82 12.61 -4.09
N ILE A 107 15.37 11.65 -4.86
CA ILE A 107 16.79 11.63 -5.24
C ILE A 107 17.13 12.81 -6.15
N VAL A 108 16.27 13.16 -7.11
CA VAL A 108 16.48 14.34 -7.98
C VAL A 108 16.46 15.63 -7.15
N LEU A 109 15.45 15.78 -6.28
CA LEU A 109 15.33 16.95 -5.41
C LEU A 109 16.50 17.06 -4.43
N LEU A 110 16.98 15.95 -3.90
CA LEU A 110 18.22 15.88 -3.10
C LEU A 110 19.41 16.44 -3.91
N GLY A 111 19.63 15.97 -5.13
CA GLY A 111 20.71 16.47 -6.01
C GLY A 111 20.64 17.99 -6.24
N ILE A 112 19.43 18.51 -6.52
CA ILE A 112 19.20 19.95 -6.68
C ILE A 112 19.55 20.73 -5.41
N GLN A 113 19.17 20.24 -4.23
CA GLN A 113 19.46 20.94 -2.97
C GLN A 113 20.95 20.90 -2.59
N ILE A 114 21.67 19.82 -2.95
CA ILE A 114 23.13 19.74 -2.75
C ILE A 114 23.84 20.79 -3.59
N THR A 115 23.48 20.95 -4.86
CA THR A 115 24.09 21.97 -5.74
C THR A 115 23.79 23.39 -5.29
N SER A 116 22.65 23.60 -4.65
CA SER A 116 22.23 24.89 -4.06
C SER A 116 22.81 25.10 -2.66
N LEU A 117 23.66 24.21 -2.16
CA LEU A 117 24.25 24.23 -0.80
C LEU A 117 23.20 24.32 0.32
N ASN A 118 21.96 23.92 0.05
CA ASN A 118 20.88 23.91 1.02
C ASN A 118 20.81 22.57 1.76
N TRP A 119 21.73 22.37 2.69
CA TRP A 119 21.89 21.11 3.43
C TRP A 119 20.64 20.70 4.23
N GLY A 120 19.90 21.67 4.76
CA GLY A 120 18.66 21.39 5.51
C GLY A 120 17.59 20.74 4.62
N ARG A 121 17.37 21.29 3.42
CA ARG A 121 16.44 20.70 2.44
C ARG A 121 17.00 19.44 1.79
N ALA A 122 18.30 19.34 1.58
CA ALA A 122 18.95 18.12 1.11
C ALA A 122 18.67 16.96 2.06
N LEU A 123 18.84 17.17 3.38
CA LEU A 123 18.52 16.17 4.40
C LEU A 123 17.03 15.83 4.42
N TYR A 124 16.14 16.81 4.22
CA TYR A 124 14.70 16.60 4.16
C TYR A 124 14.30 15.59 3.06
N TYR A 125 14.90 15.68 1.87
CA TYR A 125 14.65 14.72 0.77
C TYR A 125 15.42 13.41 0.92
N PHE A 126 16.53 13.41 1.67
CA PHE A 126 17.32 12.21 1.91
C PHE A 126 16.67 11.26 2.93
N MET A 127 15.97 11.80 3.94
CA MET A 127 15.32 10.99 4.99
C MET A 127 14.29 9.97 4.44
N PRO A 128 13.37 10.31 3.52
CA PRO A 128 12.49 9.33 2.88
C PRO A 128 13.23 8.21 2.15
N VAL A 129 14.36 8.53 1.49
CA VAL A 129 15.18 7.52 0.78
C VAL A 129 15.81 6.54 1.78
N LEU A 130 16.38 7.02 2.89
CA LEU A 130 16.91 6.17 3.94
C LEU A 130 15.81 5.31 4.59
N SER A 131 14.64 5.89 4.81
CA SER A 131 13.49 5.19 5.37
C SER A 131 13.00 4.07 4.44
N PHE A 132 12.99 4.32 3.14
CA PHE A 132 12.65 3.31 2.14
C PHE A 132 13.64 2.13 2.17
N ILE A 133 14.95 2.42 2.23
CA ILE A 133 15.99 1.39 2.37
C ILE A 133 15.76 0.56 3.65
N ALA A 134 15.51 1.22 4.78
CA ALA A 134 15.23 0.55 6.05
C ALA A 134 13.96 -0.34 5.95
N GLY A 135 12.91 0.12 5.26
CA GLY A 135 11.68 -0.64 5.05
C GLY A 135 11.92 -1.94 4.26
N ILE A 136 12.70 -1.88 3.18
CA ILE A 136 13.10 -3.08 2.43
C ILE A 136 13.84 -4.07 3.35
N LEU A 137 14.85 -3.60 4.10
CA LEU A 137 15.64 -4.45 5.00
C LEU A 137 14.77 -5.10 6.08
N ILE A 138 13.84 -4.34 6.67
CA ILE A 138 12.93 -4.85 7.70
C ILE A 138 11.94 -5.86 7.09
N CYS A 139 11.43 -5.63 5.89
CA CYS A 139 10.56 -6.58 5.20
C CYS A 139 11.28 -7.91 4.94
N GLU A 140 12.52 -7.88 4.48
CA GLU A 140 13.36 -9.07 4.27
C GLU A 140 13.64 -9.80 5.59
N LEU A 141 13.89 -9.09 6.68
CA LEU A 141 14.03 -9.67 8.01
C LEU A 141 12.75 -10.37 8.47
N ILE A 142 11.60 -9.73 8.28
CA ILE A 142 10.28 -10.32 8.58
C ILE A 142 10.08 -11.58 7.75
N GLN A 143 10.32 -11.52 6.45
CA GLN A 143 10.20 -12.68 5.56
C GLN A 143 11.10 -13.83 6.03
N THR A 144 12.37 -13.57 6.28
CA THR A 144 13.35 -14.60 6.67
C THR A 144 12.97 -15.27 8.00
N ARG A 145 12.50 -14.48 8.98
CA ARG A 145 12.16 -14.99 10.33
C ARG A 145 10.81 -15.69 10.40
N PHE A 146 9.82 -15.26 9.58
CA PHE A 146 8.42 -15.68 9.71
C PHE A 146 7.90 -16.48 8.51
N LYS A 147 8.70 -16.70 7.44
CA LYS A 147 8.28 -17.45 6.25
C LYS A 147 7.72 -18.84 6.55
N TRP A 148 8.28 -19.52 7.54
CA TRP A 148 7.94 -20.90 7.90
C TRP A 148 7.01 -21.02 9.11
N LYS A 149 6.54 -19.91 9.67
CA LYS A 149 5.61 -19.96 10.79
C LYS A 149 4.19 -20.18 10.31
N GLU A 150 3.56 -21.25 10.84
CA GLU A 150 2.19 -21.64 10.48
C GLU A 150 1.11 -20.69 11.04
N SER A 151 1.40 -19.92 12.10
CA SER A 151 0.39 -19.15 12.81
C SER A 151 -0.07 -17.89 12.11
N LEU A 152 0.85 -17.15 11.50
CA LEU A 152 0.58 -15.91 10.74
C LEU A 152 1.55 -15.83 9.57
N HIS A 153 1.00 -15.62 8.38
CA HIS A 153 1.85 -15.47 7.20
C HIS A 153 2.66 -14.18 7.29
N TRP A 154 3.94 -14.18 6.91
CA TRP A 154 4.83 -13.03 7.02
C TRP A 154 4.29 -11.75 6.35
N ARG A 155 3.58 -11.87 5.21
CA ARG A 155 2.93 -10.73 4.55
C ARG A 155 1.80 -10.11 5.38
N GLN A 156 1.06 -10.91 6.14
CA GLN A 156 0.03 -10.40 7.08
C GLN A 156 0.68 -9.57 8.19
N LEU A 157 1.83 -10.00 8.69
CA LEU A 157 2.60 -9.24 9.68
C LEU A 157 3.10 -7.92 9.09
N THR A 158 3.54 -7.93 7.83
CA THR A 158 3.95 -6.73 7.11
C THR A 158 2.79 -5.72 7.00
N VAL A 159 1.60 -6.17 6.55
CA VAL A 159 0.41 -5.31 6.45
C VAL A 159 -0.03 -4.76 7.81
N LEU A 160 0.12 -5.53 8.89
CA LEU A 160 -0.13 -5.04 10.25
C LEU A 160 0.82 -3.91 10.65
N LEU A 161 2.09 -4.03 10.30
CA LEU A 161 3.08 -2.99 10.56
C LEU A 161 2.78 -1.72 9.73
N GLU A 162 2.41 -1.88 8.46
CA GLU A 162 1.94 -0.78 7.60
C GLU A 162 0.74 -0.06 8.22
N LEU A 163 -0.26 -0.81 8.65
CA LEU A 163 -1.45 -0.28 9.34
C LEU A 163 -1.09 0.54 10.57
N PHE A 164 -0.21 0.01 11.42
CA PHE A 164 0.24 0.72 12.62
C PHE A 164 0.94 2.04 12.29
N CYS A 165 1.85 2.02 11.31
CA CYS A 165 2.57 3.21 10.86
C CYS A 165 1.64 4.28 10.29
N LEU A 166 0.67 3.90 9.41
CA LEU A 166 -0.27 4.87 8.83
C LEU A 166 -1.27 5.38 9.85
N ALA A 167 -1.73 4.54 10.79
CA ALA A 167 -2.56 4.98 11.89
C ALA A 167 -1.84 6.04 12.72
N ALA A 168 -0.58 5.82 13.09
CA ALA A 168 0.24 6.76 13.82
C ALA A 168 0.45 8.08 13.03
N ALA A 169 0.69 8.00 11.71
CA ALA A 169 0.86 9.16 10.85
C ALA A 169 -0.38 10.08 10.83
N GLY A 170 -1.58 9.51 10.93
CA GLY A 170 -2.83 10.27 10.97
C GLY A 170 -3.04 11.10 12.25
N PHE A 171 -2.38 10.76 13.35
CA PHE A 171 -2.42 11.54 14.60
C PHE A 171 -1.42 12.71 14.61
N LEU A 172 -0.42 12.69 13.73
CA LEU A 172 0.61 13.72 13.70
C LEU A 172 0.09 15.00 13.01
N PRO A 173 0.14 16.17 13.70
CA PRO A 173 -0.33 17.43 13.11
C PRO A 173 0.52 17.84 11.91
N LEU A 174 -0.11 18.63 11.02
CA LEU A 174 0.53 19.19 9.84
C LEU A 174 1.63 20.21 10.22
N GLY A 175 2.60 20.35 9.34
CA GLY A 175 3.72 21.30 9.48
C GLY A 175 4.88 20.71 10.27
N LYS A 176 4.87 20.80 11.59
CA LYS A 176 5.99 20.39 12.45
C LYS A 176 6.44 18.94 12.26
N PHE A 177 5.51 18.03 11.96
CA PHE A 177 5.77 16.60 11.85
C PHE A 177 5.76 16.06 10.42
N ASP A 178 5.73 16.93 9.40
CA ASP A 178 5.64 16.49 8.00
C ASP A 178 6.81 15.59 7.60
N THR A 179 8.03 15.92 8.04
CA THR A 179 9.20 15.05 7.81
C THR A 179 9.04 13.67 8.42
N ALA A 180 8.54 13.59 9.66
CA ALA A 180 8.31 12.32 10.33
C ALA A 180 7.24 11.48 9.62
N VAL A 181 6.17 12.12 9.14
CA VAL A 181 5.13 11.43 8.38
C VAL A 181 5.67 10.96 7.02
N ASN A 182 6.46 11.76 6.31
CA ASN A 182 7.09 11.35 5.05
C ASN A 182 8.03 10.15 5.25
N ILE A 183 8.78 10.11 6.36
CA ILE A 183 9.60 8.95 6.75
C ILE A 183 8.72 7.72 6.96
N LEU A 184 7.63 7.82 7.75
CA LEU A 184 6.72 6.71 8.01
C LEU A 184 6.05 6.21 6.73
N VAL A 185 5.56 7.11 5.89
CA VAL A 185 4.90 6.72 4.63
C VAL A 185 5.89 6.07 3.66
N SER A 186 7.11 6.60 3.53
CA SER A 186 8.16 5.97 2.70
C SER A 186 8.55 4.58 3.21
N PHE A 187 8.57 4.39 4.53
CA PHE A 187 8.78 3.09 5.15
C PHE A 187 7.67 2.11 4.78
N VAL A 188 6.41 2.52 4.92
CA VAL A 188 5.23 1.71 4.54
C VAL A 188 5.27 1.35 3.06
N CYS A 189 5.59 2.30 2.19
CA CYS A 189 5.70 2.05 0.76
C CYS A 189 6.78 1.01 0.43
N ALA A 190 7.90 1.04 1.13
CA ALA A 190 8.96 0.04 0.97
C ALA A 190 8.51 -1.35 1.41
N LEU A 191 7.83 -1.46 2.55
CA LEU A 191 7.23 -2.71 3.01
C LEU A 191 6.26 -3.29 1.97
N GLN A 192 5.38 -2.45 1.44
CA GLN A 192 4.38 -2.84 0.44
C GLN A 192 5.03 -3.32 -0.86
N VAL A 193 6.03 -2.59 -1.38
CA VAL A 193 6.75 -2.97 -2.60
C VAL A 193 7.46 -4.31 -2.43
N GLU A 194 8.11 -4.52 -1.29
CA GLU A 194 8.88 -5.73 -1.05
C GLU A 194 7.98 -6.95 -0.79
N ALA A 195 6.93 -6.78 0.04
CA ALA A 195 6.03 -7.88 0.38
C ALA A 195 5.17 -8.36 -0.82
N PHE A 196 4.84 -7.46 -1.75
CA PHE A 196 3.91 -7.74 -2.85
C PHE A 196 4.55 -7.58 -4.24
N ARG A 197 5.79 -8.08 -4.39
CA ARG A 197 6.56 -8.00 -5.64
C ARG A 197 5.99 -8.82 -6.79
N LYS A 198 5.18 -9.84 -6.53
CA LYS A 198 4.63 -10.76 -7.53
C LYS A 198 3.13 -10.87 -7.39
N MET A 199 2.44 -10.82 -8.53
CA MET A 199 1.01 -11.07 -8.65
C MET A 199 0.76 -11.94 -9.87
N ASN A 200 0.00 -13.03 -9.71
CA ASN A 200 -0.29 -14.00 -10.80
C ASN A 200 0.97 -14.52 -11.54
N GLY A 201 2.13 -14.59 -10.86
CA GLY A 201 3.38 -15.02 -11.47
C GLY A 201 4.18 -13.91 -12.16
N ASN A 202 3.59 -12.75 -12.40
CA ASN A 202 4.25 -11.59 -12.98
C ASN A 202 4.86 -10.69 -11.91
N THR A 203 5.98 -10.04 -12.21
CA THR A 203 6.60 -9.04 -11.32
C THR A 203 5.90 -7.71 -11.51
N TYR A 204 5.21 -7.24 -10.48
CA TYR A 204 4.54 -5.94 -10.44
C TYR A 204 5.18 -5.04 -9.37
N ALA A 205 5.04 -3.74 -9.58
CA ALA A 205 5.28 -2.78 -8.52
C ALA A 205 3.97 -2.00 -8.28
N THR A 206 3.31 -2.25 -7.17
CA THR A 206 2.02 -1.61 -6.82
C THR A 206 2.12 -0.10 -6.68
N THR A 207 3.34 0.41 -6.44
CA THR A 207 3.62 1.83 -6.19
C THR A 207 4.51 2.48 -7.25
N MET A 208 5.00 1.72 -8.25
CA MET A 208 5.94 2.22 -9.27
C MET A 208 5.32 2.15 -10.66
N CYS A 209 4.70 3.24 -11.12
CA CYS A 209 3.99 3.30 -12.39
C CYS A 209 4.91 3.12 -13.61
N THR A 210 6.15 3.65 -13.60
CA THR A 210 7.06 3.62 -14.76
C THR A 210 7.44 2.21 -15.18
N GLY A 211 7.75 1.33 -14.22
CA GLY A 211 8.05 -0.08 -14.49
C GLY A 211 6.85 -0.83 -15.06
N ASN A 212 5.67 -0.59 -14.48
CA ASN A 212 4.42 -1.18 -14.94
C ASN A 212 4.05 -0.70 -16.36
N LEU A 213 4.24 0.60 -16.65
CA LEU A 213 3.98 1.17 -17.98
C LEU A 213 4.88 0.53 -19.05
N ARG A 214 6.18 0.38 -18.75
CA ARG A 214 7.11 -0.35 -19.65
C ARG A 214 6.62 -1.77 -19.91
N SER A 215 6.30 -2.53 -18.86
CA SER A 215 5.87 -3.92 -18.98
C SER A 215 4.54 -4.03 -19.73
N ALA A 216 3.58 -3.15 -19.45
CA ALA A 216 2.29 -3.07 -20.13
C ALA A 216 2.48 -2.88 -21.65
N THR A 217 3.27 -1.86 -22.03
CA THR A 217 3.48 -1.52 -23.43
C THR A 217 4.26 -2.60 -24.17
N GLN A 218 5.28 -3.18 -23.53
CA GLN A 218 6.05 -4.29 -24.11
C GLN A 218 5.16 -5.52 -24.35
N ASN A 219 4.35 -5.92 -23.37
CA ASN A 219 3.44 -7.06 -23.52
C ASN A 219 2.33 -6.77 -24.55
N LEU A 220 1.86 -5.54 -24.65
CA LEU A 220 0.91 -5.13 -25.69
C LEU A 220 1.49 -5.35 -27.09
N TYR A 221 2.71 -4.82 -27.34
CA TYR A 221 3.39 -4.96 -28.63
C TYR A 221 3.64 -6.42 -28.99
N LEU A 222 4.21 -7.19 -28.06
CA LEU A 222 4.51 -8.62 -28.30
C LEU A 222 3.24 -9.44 -28.45
N GLY A 223 2.19 -9.16 -27.68
CA GLY A 223 0.91 -9.83 -27.78
C GLY A 223 0.24 -9.68 -29.14
N PHE A 224 0.29 -8.50 -29.75
CA PHE A 224 -0.17 -8.28 -31.12
C PHE A 224 0.73 -8.94 -32.16
N ARG A 225 2.04 -8.80 -32.01
CA ARG A 225 3.02 -9.33 -32.98
C ARG A 225 3.00 -10.86 -33.02
N GLU A 226 2.95 -11.50 -31.83
CA GLU A 226 3.03 -12.95 -31.69
C GLU A 226 1.62 -13.61 -31.66
N LYS A 227 0.56 -12.81 -31.73
CA LYS A 227 -0.84 -13.22 -31.58
C LYS A 227 -1.08 -14.00 -30.26
N ASP A 228 -0.34 -13.64 -29.22
CA ASP A 228 -0.40 -14.28 -27.89
C ASP A 228 -1.39 -13.55 -26.99
N ARG A 229 -2.55 -14.22 -26.78
CA ARG A 229 -3.62 -13.70 -25.92
C ARG A 229 -3.18 -13.52 -24.46
N ASN A 230 -2.29 -14.36 -23.95
CA ASN A 230 -1.86 -14.29 -22.56
C ASN A 230 -1.05 -13.00 -22.33
N ARG A 231 -0.18 -12.63 -23.27
CA ARG A 231 0.55 -11.36 -23.22
C ARG A 231 -0.37 -10.14 -23.25
N LEU A 232 -1.47 -10.21 -24.03
CA LEU A 232 -2.46 -9.12 -24.04
C LEU A 232 -3.19 -9.03 -22.70
N ILE A 233 -3.50 -10.15 -22.06
CA ILE A 233 -4.11 -10.18 -20.72
C ILE A 233 -3.13 -9.60 -19.70
N ASP A 234 -1.85 -9.99 -19.72
CA ASP A 234 -0.82 -9.44 -18.85
C ASP A 234 -0.66 -7.93 -19.02
N SER A 235 -0.66 -7.46 -20.28
CA SER A 235 -0.64 -6.02 -20.59
C SER A 235 -1.80 -5.28 -19.92
N LEU A 236 -3.03 -5.78 -20.06
CA LEU A 236 -4.23 -5.21 -19.43
C LEU A 236 -4.11 -5.18 -17.89
N GLN A 237 -3.55 -6.23 -17.30
CA GLN A 237 -3.33 -6.26 -15.84
C GLN A 237 -2.39 -5.16 -15.38
N TYR A 238 -1.28 -4.91 -16.10
CA TYR A 238 -0.37 -3.80 -15.79
C TYR A 238 -1.05 -2.43 -15.96
N TYR A 239 -1.83 -2.21 -17.02
CA TYR A 239 -2.58 -0.97 -17.21
C TYR A 239 -3.62 -0.77 -16.10
N ASN A 240 -4.30 -1.83 -15.65
CA ASN A 240 -5.24 -1.76 -14.54
C ASN A 240 -4.55 -1.30 -13.24
N VAL A 241 -3.33 -1.78 -12.93
CA VAL A 241 -2.57 -1.32 -11.77
C VAL A 241 -2.30 0.18 -11.85
N ILE A 242 -1.90 0.68 -13.03
CA ILE A 242 -1.67 2.13 -13.25
C ILE A 242 -2.99 2.90 -13.10
N LEU A 243 -4.08 2.41 -13.67
CA LEU A 243 -5.39 3.05 -13.55
C LEU A 243 -5.84 3.18 -12.08
N PHE A 244 -5.71 2.10 -11.30
CA PHE A 244 -6.07 2.12 -9.88
C PHE A 244 -5.15 3.04 -9.06
N PHE A 245 -3.86 3.14 -9.41
CA PHE A 245 -2.96 4.13 -8.84
C PHE A 245 -3.44 5.56 -9.12
N ILE A 246 -3.84 5.87 -10.36
CA ILE A 246 -4.39 7.18 -10.72
C ILE A 246 -5.68 7.48 -9.95
N ILE A 247 -6.60 6.51 -9.84
CA ILE A 247 -7.82 6.64 -9.04
C ILE A 247 -7.48 6.89 -7.57
N GLY A 248 -6.49 6.17 -7.04
CA GLY A 248 -5.98 6.37 -5.68
C GLY A 248 -5.43 7.78 -5.48
N ALA A 249 -4.62 8.28 -6.41
CA ALA A 249 -4.08 9.64 -6.35
C ALA A 249 -5.18 10.70 -6.42
N ALA A 250 -6.17 10.53 -7.30
CA ALA A 250 -7.30 11.45 -7.43
C ALA A 250 -8.16 11.48 -6.16
N THR A 251 -8.51 10.32 -5.61
CA THR A 251 -9.26 10.21 -4.35
C THR A 251 -8.45 10.73 -3.17
N GLY A 252 -7.14 10.45 -3.14
CA GLY A 252 -6.20 10.98 -2.15
C GLY A 252 -6.15 12.49 -2.19
N ALA A 253 -6.05 13.10 -3.37
CA ALA A 253 -6.06 14.55 -3.54
C ALA A 253 -7.36 15.18 -3.01
N LEU A 254 -8.52 14.63 -3.38
CA LEU A 254 -9.83 15.13 -2.96
C LEU A 254 -10.02 15.02 -1.44
N LEU A 255 -9.71 13.87 -0.86
CA LEU A 255 -9.89 13.65 0.57
C LEU A 255 -8.88 14.41 1.42
N THR A 256 -7.64 14.56 0.94
CA THR A 256 -6.61 15.34 1.63
C THR A 256 -6.95 16.83 1.62
N ALA A 257 -7.48 17.36 0.52
CA ALA A 257 -7.97 18.74 0.48
C ALA A 257 -9.11 19.00 1.49
N ARG A 258 -9.93 17.99 1.79
CA ARG A 258 -11.05 18.11 2.72
C ARG A 258 -10.70 17.82 4.17
N PHE A 259 -9.92 16.76 4.42
CA PHE A 259 -9.64 16.22 5.76
C PHE A 259 -8.20 16.47 6.22
N GLY A 260 -7.35 17.04 5.38
CA GLY A 260 -5.94 17.30 5.71
C GLY A 260 -5.17 16.04 6.08
N GLY A 261 -4.37 16.12 7.14
CA GLY A 261 -3.52 15.02 7.62
C GLY A 261 -4.24 13.74 8.04
N GLN A 262 -5.52 13.85 8.40
CA GLN A 262 -6.33 12.70 8.83
C GLN A 262 -6.82 11.81 7.68
N SER A 263 -6.77 12.31 6.44
CA SER A 263 -7.17 11.56 5.26
C SER A 263 -6.42 10.24 5.09
N VAL A 264 -5.21 10.13 5.64
CA VAL A 264 -4.39 8.90 5.62
C VAL A 264 -5.10 7.68 6.24
N TRP A 265 -6.06 7.88 7.14
CA TRP A 265 -6.82 6.78 7.74
C TRP A 265 -7.69 6.03 6.72
N VAL A 266 -8.03 6.65 5.59
CA VAL A 266 -8.71 5.95 4.48
C VAL A 266 -7.81 4.84 3.92
N CYS A 267 -6.50 5.05 3.87
CA CYS A 267 -5.54 4.00 3.49
C CYS A 267 -5.56 2.82 4.47
N CYS A 268 -5.76 3.08 5.76
CA CYS A 268 -5.90 2.01 6.75
C CYS A 268 -7.10 1.10 6.45
N LEU A 269 -8.21 1.64 5.93
CA LEU A 269 -9.37 0.82 5.51
C LEU A 269 -9.00 -0.08 4.31
N GLY A 270 -8.25 0.45 3.33
CA GLY A 270 -7.74 -0.33 2.21
C GLY A 270 -6.82 -1.47 2.67
N LEU A 271 -5.87 -1.18 3.57
CA LEU A 271 -4.98 -2.21 4.13
C LEU A 271 -5.72 -3.23 5.00
N LEU A 272 -6.76 -2.83 5.72
CA LEU A 272 -7.64 -3.76 6.46
C LEU A 272 -8.36 -4.71 5.52
N ALA A 273 -8.85 -4.22 4.37
CA ALA A 273 -9.47 -5.05 3.35
C ALA A 273 -8.45 -6.06 2.76
N VAL A 274 -7.21 -5.62 2.48
CA VAL A 274 -6.11 -6.49 2.05
C VAL A 274 -5.83 -7.56 3.12
N PHE A 275 -5.68 -7.15 4.37
CA PHE A 275 -5.43 -8.05 5.48
C PHE A 275 -6.54 -9.10 5.64
N ALA A 276 -7.80 -8.68 5.61
CA ALA A 276 -8.95 -9.57 5.70
C ALA A 276 -9.04 -10.55 4.51
N ALA A 277 -8.76 -10.06 3.29
CA ALA A 277 -8.77 -10.89 2.09
C ALA A 277 -7.69 -11.98 2.11
N MET A 278 -6.55 -11.75 2.75
CA MET A 278 -5.47 -12.74 2.88
C MET A 278 -5.83 -13.95 3.75
N PHE A 279 -6.94 -13.93 4.49
CA PHE A 279 -7.46 -15.09 5.22
C PHE A 279 -8.42 -15.97 4.39
N ARG A 280 -8.88 -15.47 3.25
CA ARG A 280 -9.67 -16.28 2.31
C ARG A 280 -8.69 -17.18 1.54
N LYS A 281 -8.95 -18.50 1.56
CA LYS A 281 -8.20 -19.47 0.76
C LYS A 281 -8.71 -19.48 -0.68
#